data_7f4a4518ca15b2ec93aa46bb64fdf421
#
_entry.id   7f4a4518ca15b2ec93aa46bb64fdf421
#
_cell.length_a   1.000
_cell.length_b   1.000
_cell.length_c   1.000
_cell.angle_alpha   90.00
_cell.angle_beta   90.00
_cell.angle_gamma   90.00
#
_symmetry.space_group_name_H-M   'P 1'
#
loop_
_entity.id
_entity.type
_entity.pdbx_description
1 polymer ?
#
loop_
_entity_poly.entity_id
_entity_poly.type
_entity_poly.pdbx_seq_one_letter_code
_entity_poly.pdbx_strand_id
1 'polypeptide(L)'
;MNVTVLTKPDCVQCDFTKTHFDKHGIEYDVVDITVDADARQKAIDLGYFSAPVVIVEADGQVAHWSGFKPDRIKALGAEAGEQQ
;
A
#
# COMPACT_ATOMS: atom_id res chain seq x y z
N MET A 1 -4.21 -4.49 -11.91
CA MET A 1 -4.25 -3.98 -10.53
C MET A 1 -3.00 -3.17 -10.26
N ASN A 2 -3.18 -1.98 -9.73
CA ASN A 2 -2.10 -1.06 -9.40
C ASN A 2 -2.04 -0.86 -7.90
N VAL A 3 -0.91 -1.20 -7.28
CA VAL A 3 -0.73 -1.08 -5.84
C VAL A 3 0.38 -0.08 -5.57
N THR A 4 0.10 0.92 -4.74
CA THR A 4 1.09 1.93 -4.34
C THR A 4 1.18 1.93 -2.82
N VAL A 5 2.40 1.89 -2.31
CA VAL A 5 2.68 2.00 -0.88
C VAL A 5 3.34 3.35 -0.63
N LEU A 6 2.62 4.23 0.07
CA LEU A 6 3.16 5.50 0.52
C LEU A 6 3.91 5.24 1.82
N THR A 7 5.18 5.53 1.85
CA THR A 7 6.10 5.15 2.92
C THR A 7 6.87 6.36 3.45
N LYS A 8 7.63 6.13 4.51
CA LYS A 8 8.57 7.11 5.07
C LYS A 8 9.77 6.34 5.64
N PRO A 9 10.92 7.02 5.88
CA PRO A 9 12.06 6.39 6.55
C PRO A 9 11.69 5.94 7.97
N ASP A 10 12.38 4.90 8.45
CA ASP A 10 12.26 4.39 9.83
C ASP A 10 10.81 4.00 10.19
N CYS A 11 10.15 3.33 9.26
CA CYS A 11 8.76 2.92 9.43
C CYS A 11 8.67 1.39 9.42
N VAL A 12 8.56 0.79 10.61
CA VAL A 12 8.49 -0.66 10.76
C VAL A 12 7.26 -1.24 10.06
N GLN A 13 6.11 -0.59 10.20
CA GLN A 13 4.89 -1.05 9.54
C GLN A 13 4.97 -0.96 8.02
N CYS A 14 5.71 0.03 7.49
CA CYS A 14 5.97 0.12 6.07
C CYS A 14 6.77 -1.09 5.60
N ASP A 15 7.79 -1.46 6.36
CA ASP A 15 8.64 -2.61 6.03
C ASP A 15 7.85 -3.91 6.06
N PHE A 16 7.01 -4.12 7.07
CA PHE A 16 6.16 -5.30 7.14
C PHE A 16 5.16 -5.35 5.98
N THR A 17 4.61 -4.22 5.60
CA THR A 17 3.67 -4.13 4.46
C THR A 17 4.35 -4.58 3.17
N LYS A 18 5.54 -4.06 2.89
CA LYS A 18 6.31 -4.43 1.70
C LYS A 18 6.68 -5.91 1.72
N THR A 19 7.16 -6.41 2.85
CA THR A 19 7.53 -7.82 3.00
C THR A 19 6.34 -8.74 2.73
N HIS A 20 5.16 -8.38 3.22
CA HIS A 20 3.96 -9.17 2.99
C HIS A 20 3.51 -9.14 1.54
N PHE A 21 3.60 -8.00 0.86
CA PHE A 21 3.33 -7.95 -0.58
C PHE A 21 4.30 -8.86 -1.34
N ASP A 22 5.58 -8.82 -1.01
CA ASP A 22 6.58 -9.69 -1.62
C ASP A 22 6.25 -11.17 -1.41
N LYS A 23 5.86 -11.52 -0.18
CA LYS A 23 5.50 -12.88 0.18
C LYS A 23 4.31 -13.40 -0.64
N HIS A 24 3.36 -12.55 -0.95
CA HIS A 24 2.17 -12.91 -1.71
C HIS A 24 2.32 -12.69 -3.21
N GLY A 25 3.53 -12.34 -3.67
CA GLY A 25 3.80 -12.16 -5.08
C GLY A 25 3.06 -10.97 -5.71
N ILE A 26 2.72 -9.97 -4.91
CA ILE A 26 2.01 -8.78 -5.38
C ILE A 26 3.04 -7.69 -5.72
N GLU A 27 3.00 -7.20 -6.95
CA GLU A 27 3.83 -6.08 -7.37
C GLU A 27 3.24 -4.76 -6.83
N TYR A 28 4.12 -3.85 -6.45
CA TYR A 28 3.72 -2.56 -5.91
C TYR A 28 4.78 -1.51 -6.21
N ASP A 29 4.34 -0.25 -6.26
CA ASP A 29 5.23 0.89 -6.33
C ASP A 29 5.38 1.48 -4.93
N VAL A 30 6.54 2.05 -4.64
CA VAL A 30 6.83 2.68 -3.35
C VAL A 30 7.10 4.15 -3.57
N VAL A 31 6.43 4.99 -2.82
CA VAL A 31 6.61 6.45 -2.89
C VAL A 31 6.87 6.98 -1.48
N ASP A 32 7.96 7.71 -1.32
CA ASP A 32 8.35 8.30 -0.05
C ASP A 32 7.65 9.66 0.12
N ILE A 33 6.75 9.76 1.10
CA ILE A 33 5.98 10.97 1.34
C ILE A 33 6.79 12.10 1.95
N THR A 34 8.02 11.83 2.39
CA THR A 34 8.89 12.90 2.91
C THR A 34 9.57 13.67 1.79
N VAL A 35 9.63 13.11 0.58
CA VAL A 35 10.24 13.76 -0.58
C VAL A 35 9.25 14.02 -1.71
N ASP A 36 8.10 13.36 -1.71
CA ASP A 36 7.06 13.55 -2.73
C ASP A 36 5.86 14.27 -2.11
N ALA A 37 5.76 15.57 -2.36
CA ALA A 37 4.72 16.41 -1.78
C ALA A 37 3.32 16.04 -2.29
N ASP A 38 3.21 15.63 -3.55
CA ASP A 38 1.92 15.23 -4.12
C ASP A 38 1.40 13.95 -3.48
N ALA A 39 2.28 12.98 -3.26
CA ALA A 39 1.93 11.73 -2.59
C ALA A 39 1.50 12.00 -1.15
N ARG A 40 2.21 12.88 -0.46
CA ARG A 40 1.86 13.27 0.91
C ARG A 40 0.48 13.91 0.95
N GLN A 41 0.20 14.82 0.02
CA GLN A 41 -1.10 15.49 -0.05
C GLN A 41 -2.20 14.48 -0.34
N LYS A 42 -1.94 13.51 -1.20
CA LYS A 42 -2.93 12.47 -1.51
C LYS A 42 -3.31 11.67 -0.25
N ALA A 43 -2.33 11.33 0.58
CA ALA A 43 -2.59 10.63 1.84
C ALA A 43 -3.47 11.48 2.76
N ILE A 44 -3.15 12.77 2.89
CA ILE A 44 -3.91 13.71 3.72
C ILE A 44 -5.35 13.83 3.21
N ASP A 45 -5.52 13.93 1.90
CA ASP A 45 -6.85 14.04 1.28
C ASP A 45 -7.70 12.78 1.52
N LEU A 46 -7.05 11.62 1.66
CA LEU A 46 -7.73 10.37 2.02
C LEU A 46 -8.02 10.25 3.52
N GLY A 47 -7.56 11.21 4.32
CA GLY A 47 -7.78 11.23 5.76
C GLY A 47 -6.70 10.53 6.58
N TYR A 48 -5.54 10.27 5.99
CA TYR A 48 -4.45 9.55 6.67
C TYR A 48 -3.29 10.49 7.02
N PHE A 49 -2.78 10.35 8.24
CA PHE A 49 -1.69 11.18 8.75
C PHE A 49 -0.48 10.35 9.20
N SER A 50 -0.48 9.06 8.91
CA SER A 50 0.64 8.18 9.26
C SER A 50 0.88 7.17 8.13
N ALA A 51 2.13 6.75 7.97
CA ALA A 51 2.53 5.72 7.01
C ALA A 51 2.48 4.34 7.67
N PRO A 52 2.34 3.27 6.90
CA PRO A 52 2.16 3.25 5.46
C PRO A 52 0.73 3.59 5.05
N VAL A 53 0.56 4.10 3.84
CA VAL A 53 -0.75 4.20 3.22
C VAL A 53 -0.70 3.35 1.95
N VAL A 54 -1.63 2.42 1.83
CA VAL A 54 -1.71 1.55 0.66
C VAL A 54 -2.91 1.99 -0.19
N ILE A 55 -2.66 2.15 -1.48
CA ILE A 55 -3.71 2.52 -2.45
C ILE A 55 -3.72 1.45 -3.52
N VAL A 56 -4.89 0.87 -3.74
CA VAL A 56 -5.09 -0.19 -4.73
C VAL A 56 -6.12 0.28 -5.75
N GLU A 57 -5.73 0.29 -7.01
CA GLU A 57 -6.61 0.64 -8.12
C GLU A 57 -6.81 -0.60 -8.99
N ALA A 58 -8.06 -1.01 -9.18
CA ALA A 58 -8.39 -2.17 -10.01
C ALA A 58 -9.81 -2.01 -10.54
N ASP A 59 -9.99 -2.27 -11.83
CA ASP A 59 -11.31 -2.29 -12.48
C ASP A 59 -12.12 -1.01 -12.25
N GLY A 60 -11.44 0.14 -12.27
CA GLY A 60 -12.06 1.44 -12.07
C GLY A 60 -12.43 1.75 -10.64
N GLN A 61 -12.04 0.89 -9.69
CA GLN A 61 -12.31 1.08 -8.27
C GLN A 61 -11.02 1.34 -7.52
N VAL A 62 -11.13 2.08 -6.42
CA VAL A 62 -9.98 2.41 -5.57
C VAL A 62 -10.28 1.94 -4.15
N ALA A 63 -9.38 1.14 -3.59
CA ALA A 63 -9.40 0.78 -2.18
C ALA A 63 -8.14 1.35 -1.52
N HIS A 64 -8.24 1.69 -0.26
CA HIS A 64 -7.09 2.24 0.46
C HIS A 64 -7.21 1.95 1.96
N TRP A 65 -6.06 1.91 2.61
CA TRP A 65 -5.98 1.78 4.07
C TRP A 65 -4.66 2.34 4.56
N SER A 66 -4.56 2.54 5.86
CA SER A 66 -3.33 2.97 6.53
C SER A 66 -2.92 1.95 7.57
N GLY A 67 -1.63 1.84 7.80
CA GLY A 67 -1.05 0.89 8.74
C GLY A 67 -0.82 -0.48 8.12
N PHE A 68 -0.21 -1.37 8.90
CA PHE A 68 0.04 -2.73 8.46
C PHE A 68 -1.21 -3.58 8.68
N LYS A 69 -1.82 -4.05 7.59
CA LYS A 69 -3.04 -4.86 7.63
C LYS A 69 -2.85 -6.14 6.82
N PRO A 70 -2.26 -7.18 7.44
CA PRO A 70 -1.93 -8.41 6.73
C PRO A 70 -3.14 -9.11 6.11
N ASP A 71 -4.31 -9.02 6.74
CA ASP A 71 -5.52 -9.63 6.19
C ASP A 71 -5.92 -9.00 4.86
N ARG A 72 -5.76 -7.70 4.73
CA ARG A 72 -6.08 -7.00 3.48
C ARG A 72 -5.07 -7.35 2.39
N ILE A 73 -3.80 -7.50 2.75
CA ILE A 73 -2.76 -7.92 1.81
C ILE A 73 -3.03 -9.33 1.32
N LYS A 74 -3.38 -10.24 2.23
CA LYS A 74 -3.72 -11.61 1.88
C LYS A 74 -4.93 -11.67 0.93
N ALA A 75 -5.95 -10.87 1.19
CA ALA A 75 -7.12 -10.81 0.33
C ALA A 75 -6.77 -10.33 -1.09
N LEU A 76 -5.87 -9.35 -1.20
CA LEU A 76 -5.39 -8.89 -2.51
C LEU A 76 -4.63 -9.98 -3.24
N GLY A 77 -3.81 -10.76 -2.54
CA GLY A 77 -3.09 -11.87 -3.13
C GLY A 77 -4.04 -12.88 -3.77
N ALA A 78 -5.13 -13.20 -3.09
CA ALA A 78 -6.14 -14.09 -3.61
C ALA A 78 -6.82 -13.51 -4.86
N GLU A 79 -7.15 -12.22 -4.84
CA GLU A 79 -7.76 -11.54 -6.00
C GLU A 79 -6.79 -11.43 -7.18
N ALA A 80 -5.51 -11.29 -6.92
CA ALA A 80 -4.49 -11.17 -7.96
C ALA A 80 -4.11 -12.50 -8.59
N GLY A 81 -4.76 -13.60 -8.21
CA GLY A 81 -4.50 -14.90 -8.77
C GLY A 81 -3.44 -15.70 -8.03
N GLU A 82 -3.13 -15.34 -6.80
CA GLU A 82 -2.16 -16.05 -5.97
C GLU A 82 -2.50 -17.53 -5.83
N GLN A 83 -3.78 -17.84 -5.82
CA GLN A 83 -4.26 -19.21 -5.67
C GLN A 83 -4.07 -20.07 -6.94
N GLN A 84 -3.59 -19.54 -8.00
CA GLN A 84 -3.35 -20.31 -9.23
C GLN A 84 -2.22 -21.31 -9.08
#